data_e202e7b4a54141da43672cb007c0f4a6
#
_entry.id   e202e7b4a54141da43672cb007c0f4a6
#
_cell.length_a   1.000
_cell.length_b   1.000
_cell.length_c   1.000
_cell.angle_alpha   90.00
_cell.angle_beta   90.00
_cell.angle_gamma   90.00
#
_symmetry.space_group_name_H-M   'P 1'
#
loop_
_entity.id
_entity.type
_entity.pdbx_description
1 polymer ?
#
loop_
_entity_poly.entity_id
_entity_poly.type
_entity_poly.pdbx_seq_one_letter_code
_entity_poly.pdbx_strand_id
1 'polypeptide(L)'
;MTQLKLKIELLSDTMIGSGDGYGAVIDSDVVYDEVGIPFIPARRIKGCLRDSALQVVERLNFANINLFSEDDVKNIFGKKGAKFSADIRFDNLFISDYEKTKAVFSYLIKNKKDDFSIDSIINSFTNIRRNTEIEKGIAKEHSLRTMRVLNKGISFEGEVAIDSSNDNSNFLIALAAMNLKRIGSKRTRGLGEIKCYIDDTSLNKKAIDFIELNAKGGAN
;
A
#
# COMPACT_ATOMS: atom_id res chain seq x y z
N MET A 1 -21.16 10.86 -0.42
CA MET A 1 -19.99 10.02 -0.82
C MET A 1 -18.80 10.93 -1.05
N THR A 2 -17.76 10.81 -0.25
CA THR A 2 -16.52 11.57 -0.40
C THR A 2 -15.53 10.77 -1.22
N GLN A 3 -14.91 11.39 -2.22
CA GLN A 3 -13.82 10.78 -2.99
C GLN A 3 -12.51 11.40 -2.56
N LEU A 4 -11.56 10.55 -2.18
CA LEU A 4 -10.22 10.92 -1.77
C LEU A 4 -9.22 10.23 -2.68
N LYS A 5 -8.10 10.87 -2.96
CA LYS A 5 -7.00 10.29 -3.71
C LYS A 5 -5.90 9.85 -2.74
N LEU A 6 -5.61 8.55 -2.71
CA LEU A 6 -4.52 7.99 -1.90
C LEU A 6 -3.25 7.93 -2.75
N LYS A 7 -2.14 8.40 -2.19
CA LYS A 7 -0.81 8.31 -2.80
C LYS A 7 0.16 7.52 -1.94
N ILE A 8 0.95 6.69 -2.60
CA ILE A 8 2.03 5.90 -1.98
C ILE A 8 3.29 6.06 -2.80
N GLU A 9 4.37 6.50 -2.17
CA GLU A 9 5.71 6.58 -2.73
C GLU A 9 6.59 5.51 -2.09
N LEU A 10 7.27 4.69 -2.87
CA LEU A 10 8.20 3.68 -2.39
C LEU A 10 9.55 4.31 -2.02
N LEU A 11 9.87 4.34 -0.73
CA LEU A 11 11.14 4.87 -0.22
C LEU A 11 12.25 3.82 -0.20
N SER A 12 11.88 2.55 -0.23
CA SER A 12 12.79 1.41 -0.39
C SER A 12 12.20 0.40 -1.36
N ASP A 13 13.02 -0.53 -1.84
CA ASP A 13 12.53 -1.65 -2.65
C ASP A 13 11.41 -2.38 -1.91
N THR A 14 10.37 -2.76 -2.63
CA THR A 14 9.13 -3.25 -2.01
C THR A 14 8.65 -4.54 -2.65
N MET A 15 8.32 -5.53 -1.82
CA MET A 15 7.75 -6.80 -2.25
C MET A 15 6.24 -6.80 -2.06
N ILE A 16 5.50 -6.49 -3.13
CA ILE A 16 4.04 -6.63 -3.19
C ILE A 16 3.74 -7.91 -3.96
N GLY A 17 3.80 -9.05 -3.27
CA GLY A 17 3.75 -10.37 -3.91
C GLY A 17 2.41 -10.66 -4.59
N SER A 18 2.44 -11.33 -5.74
CA SER A 18 1.26 -11.88 -6.42
C SER A 18 0.61 -13.03 -5.63
N GLY A 19 1.41 -13.73 -4.85
CA GLY A 19 1.07 -15.01 -4.23
C GLY A 19 1.72 -16.18 -4.95
N ASP A 20 2.16 -15.96 -6.19
CA ASP A 20 2.76 -16.95 -7.06
C ASP A 20 4.22 -16.63 -7.33
N GLY A 21 5.00 -17.63 -7.79
CA GLY A 21 6.33 -17.46 -8.34
C GLY A 21 6.28 -17.34 -9.88
N TYR A 22 7.40 -17.00 -10.49
CA TYR A 22 7.53 -16.94 -11.94
C TYR A 22 8.48 -18.05 -12.43
N GLY A 23 7.88 -19.15 -12.90
CA GLY A 23 8.61 -20.32 -13.36
C GLY A 23 9.51 -20.93 -12.28
N ALA A 24 10.62 -21.55 -12.71
CA ALA A 24 11.62 -22.14 -11.82
C ALA A 24 12.67 -21.12 -11.31
N VAL A 25 12.60 -19.86 -11.73
CA VAL A 25 13.67 -18.86 -11.53
C VAL A 25 13.35 -17.89 -10.39
N ILE A 26 12.07 -17.56 -10.18
CA ILE A 26 11.63 -16.59 -9.17
C ILE A 26 10.64 -17.26 -8.23
N ASP A 27 11.05 -17.47 -6.97
CA ASP A 27 10.22 -18.09 -5.94
C ASP A 27 9.06 -17.18 -5.50
N SER A 28 9.22 -15.87 -5.61
CA SER A 28 8.18 -14.91 -5.24
C SER A 28 8.19 -13.72 -6.20
N ASP A 29 7.07 -13.48 -6.86
CA ASP A 29 6.92 -12.39 -7.84
C ASP A 29 6.00 -11.28 -7.34
N VAL A 30 6.12 -10.09 -7.94
CA VAL A 30 5.27 -8.93 -7.67
C VAL A 30 4.00 -8.96 -8.53
N VAL A 31 3.02 -8.13 -8.17
CA VAL A 31 1.79 -7.97 -8.94
C VAL A 31 2.03 -6.99 -10.08
N TYR A 32 1.64 -7.37 -11.29
CA TYR A 32 1.62 -6.52 -12.49
C TYR A 32 0.41 -6.86 -13.37
N ASP A 33 0.09 -5.97 -14.28
CA ASP A 33 -0.99 -6.14 -15.25
C ASP A 33 -0.54 -6.92 -16.50
N GLU A 34 -1.43 -7.03 -17.48
CA GLU A 34 -1.20 -7.77 -18.72
C GLU A 34 -0.11 -7.20 -19.64
N VAL A 35 0.33 -5.96 -19.39
CA VAL A 35 1.43 -5.32 -20.12
C VAL A 35 2.72 -5.21 -19.31
N GLY A 36 2.70 -5.71 -18.06
CA GLY A 36 3.87 -5.72 -17.17
C GLY A 36 4.01 -4.50 -16.27
N ILE A 37 2.98 -3.64 -16.17
CA ILE A 37 2.98 -2.48 -15.28
C ILE A 37 2.60 -2.92 -13.86
N PRO A 38 3.40 -2.63 -12.82
CA PRO A 38 3.07 -3.00 -11.46
C PRO A 38 1.92 -2.15 -10.91
N PHE A 39 1.14 -2.75 -10.00
CA PHE A 39 0.09 -2.05 -9.26
C PHE A 39 -0.05 -2.60 -7.84
N ILE A 40 -0.71 -1.83 -6.97
CA ILE A 40 -1.04 -2.28 -5.60
C ILE A 40 -2.52 -2.68 -5.57
N PRO A 41 -2.86 -3.97 -5.33
CA PRO A 41 -4.25 -4.41 -5.26
C PRO A 41 -5.05 -3.72 -4.16
N ALA A 42 -6.26 -3.28 -4.47
CA ALA A 42 -7.21 -2.63 -3.55
C ALA A 42 -7.38 -3.38 -2.22
N ARG A 43 -7.53 -4.71 -2.30
CA ARG A 43 -7.67 -5.56 -1.10
C ARG A 43 -6.48 -5.46 -0.18
N ARG A 44 -5.27 -5.34 -0.72
CA ARG A 44 -4.04 -5.29 0.06
C ARG A 44 -3.90 -3.95 0.76
N ILE A 45 -4.12 -2.85 0.04
CA ILE A 45 -4.02 -1.52 0.65
C ILE A 45 -5.12 -1.30 1.69
N LYS A 46 -6.35 -1.77 1.43
CA LYS A 46 -7.43 -1.74 2.41
C LYS A 46 -7.03 -2.43 3.72
N GLY A 47 -6.41 -3.62 3.65
CA GLY A 47 -5.92 -4.34 4.83
C GLY A 47 -4.86 -3.56 5.58
N CYS A 48 -3.85 -3.03 4.88
CA CYS A 48 -2.78 -2.25 5.48
C CYS A 48 -3.30 -0.97 6.17
N LEU A 49 -4.23 -0.25 5.54
CA LEU A 49 -4.82 0.95 6.12
C LEU A 49 -5.72 0.65 7.32
N ARG A 50 -6.47 -0.46 7.28
CA ARG A 50 -7.24 -0.91 8.45
C ARG A 50 -6.35 -1.19 9.65
N ASP A 51 -5.27 -1.93 9.45
CA ASP A 51 -4.31 -2.23 10.52
C ASP A 51 -3.65 -0.95 11.02
N SER A 52 -3.33 -0.02 10.12
CA SER A 52 -2.78 1.29 10.47
C SER A 52 -3.79 2.15 11.27
N ALA A 53 -5.08 2.13 10.90
CA ALA A 53 -6.15 2.81 11.63
C ALA A 53 -6.29 2.27 13.06
N LEU A 54 -6.26 0.94 13.24
CA LEU A 54 -6.27 0.33 14.57
C LEU A 54 -5.08 0.78 15.41
N GLN A 55 -3.88 0.86 14.83
CA GLN A 55 -2.70 1.39 15.53
C GLN A 55 -2.85 2.86 15.93
N VAL A 56 -3.48 3.68 15.08
CA VAL A 56 -3.77 5.08 15.41
C VAL A 56 -4.71 5.16 16.60
N VAL A 57 -5.81 4.41 16.58
CA VAL A 57 -6.79 4.36 17.69
C VAL A 57 -6.11 3.91 18.99
N GLU A 58 -5.34 2.83 18.95
CA GLU A 58 -4.61 2.32 20.12
C GLU A 58 -3.66 3.36 20.71
N ARG A 59 -2.89 4.05 19.87
CA ARG A 59 -1.94 5.08 20.33
C ARG A 59 -2.63 6.30 20.93
N LEU A 60 -3.74 6.74 20.32
CA LEU A 60 -4.52 7.86 20.84
C LEU A 60 -5.15 7.50 22.19
N ASN A 61 -5.73 6.31 22.33
CA ASN A 61 -6.30 5.82 23.57
C ASN A 61 -5.23 5.71 24.68
N PHE A 62 -4.03 5.22 24.33
CA PHE A 62 -2.90 5.16 25.27
C PHE A 62 -2.47 6.56 25.75
N ALA A 63 -2.62 7.57 24.91
CA ALA A 63 -2.39 8.98 25.27
C ALA A 63 -3.59 9.63 25.96
N ASN A 64 -4.63 8.88 26.33
CA ASN A 64 -5.90 9.37 26.89
C ASN A 64 -6.68 10.30 25.95
N ILE A 65 -6.50 10.19 24.64
CA ILE A 65 -7.20 10.94 23.61
C ILE A 65 -8.24 10.02 22.96
N ASN A 66 -9.43 9.97 23.51
CA ASN A 66 -10.51 9.04 23.11
C ASN A 66 -11.37 9.63 21.96
N LEU A 67 -10.78 9.84 20.78
CA LEU A 67 -11.44 10.42 19.60
C LEU A 67 -12.07 9.38 18.69
N PHE A 68 -11.48 8.19 18.65
CA PHE A 68 -11.88 7.08 17.78
C PHE A 68 -11.88 5.78 18.57
N SER A 69 -12.74 4.87 18.17
CA SER A 69 -12.87 3.52 18.73
C SER A 69 -12.51 2.44 17.70
N GLU A 70 -12.27 1.21 18.16
CA GLU A 70 -12.15 0.06 17.26
C GLU A 70 -13.43 -0.17 16.43
N ASP A 71 -14.59 0.19 16.97
CA ASP A 71 -15.86 0.01 16.26
C ASP A 71 -16.00 1.01 15.10
N ASP A 72 -15.43 2.22 15.22
CA ASP A 72 -15.32 3.16 14.09
C ASP A 72 -14.48 2.54 12.96
N VAL A 73 -13.35 1.92 13.28
CA VAL A 73 -12.54 1.20 12.28
C VAL A 73 -13.33 0.05 11.65
N LYS A 74 -14.09 -0.72 12.45
CA LYS A 74 -14.91 -1.82 11.95
C LYS A 74 -16.05 -1.34 11.04
N ASN A 75 -16.64 -0.21 11.35
CA ASN A 75 -17.70 0.40 10.53
C ASN A 75 -17.15 0.89 9.19
N ILE A 76 -16.02 1.61 9.21
CA ILE A 76 -15.38 2.13 8.00
C ILE A 76 -14.87 0.99 7.11
N PHE A 77 -14.04 0.09 7.64
CA PHE A 77 -13.35 -0.95 6.86
C PHE A 77 -14.13 -2.25 6.73
N GLY A 78 -15.20 -2.44 7.48
CA GLY A 78 -16.02 -3.65 7.54
C GLY A 78 -15.48 -4.72 8.49
N LYS A 79 -16.39 -5.63 8.90
CA LYS A 79 -16.07 -6.81 9.71
C LYS A 79 -15.95 -8.04 8.82
N LYS A 80 -15.00 -8.93 9.12
CA LYS A 80 -14.89 -10.23 8.44
C LYS A 80 -16.20 -11.04 8.65
N GLY A 81 -16.84 -11.44 7.55
CA GLY A 81 -18.10 -12.22 7.59
C GLY A 81 -19.36 -11.39 7.88
N ALA A 82 -19.29 -10.06 7.92
CA ALA A 82 -20.46 -9.22 8.09
C ALA A 82 -21.35 -9.22 6.84
N LYS A 83 -22.69 -9.15 7.06
CA LYS A 83 -23.69 -9.01 5.99
C LYS A 83 -23.74 -7.61 5.37
N PHE A 84 -23.20 -6.60 6.06
CA PHE A 84 -23.19 -5.21 5.60
C PHE A 84 -21.85 -4.87 4.92
N SER A 85 -21.92 -4.09 3.84
CA SER A 85 -20.74 -3.58 3.16
C SER A 85 -20.01 -2.57 4.06
N ALA A 86 -18.69 -2.49 3.90
CA ALA A 86 -17.91 -1.43 4.50
C ALA A 86 -18.27 -0.08 3.85
N ASP A 87 -18.20 1.01 4.62
CA ASP A 87 -18.45 2.37 4.12
C ASP A 87 -17.33 2.83 3.16
N ILE A 88 -16.20 2.12 3.12
CA ILE A 88 -15.04 2.49 2.32
C ILE A 88 -14.80 1.50 1.16
N ARG A 89 -14.57 2.04 -0.02
CA ARG A 89 -14.17 1.33 -1.24
C ARG A 89 -12.83 1.84 -1.71
N PHE A 90 -11.99 0.93 -2.16
CA PHE A 90 -10.67 1.22 -2.71
C PHE A 90 -10.60 0.71 -4.14
N ASP A 91 -10.00 1.50 -5.00
CA ASP A 91 -9.53 1.03 -6.30
C ASP A 91 -8.11 0.46 -6.17
N ASN A 92 -7.66 -0.28 -7.18
CA ASN A 92 -6.26 -0.60 -7.30
C ASN A 92 -5.45 0.69 -7.43
N LEU A 93 -4.26 0.73 -6.83
CA LEU A 93 -3.39 1.87 -7.00
C LEU A 93 -2.43 1.59 -8.15
N PHE A 94 -2.44 2.47 -9.14
CA PHE A 94 -1.60 2.41 -10.32
C PHE A 94 -0.52 3.49 -10.29
N ILE A 95 0.49 3.36 -11.12
CA ILE A 95 1.49 4.41 -11.33
C ILE A 95 0.83 5.68 -11.89
N SER A 96 1.43 6.83 -11.67
CA SER A 96 0.96 8.08 -12.28
C SER A 96 0.93 7.95 -13.81
N ASP A 97 -0.07 8.54 -14.45
CA ASP A 97 -0.32 8.44 -15.90
C ASP A 97 -0.48 7.00 -16.44
N TYR A 98 -1.01 6.09 -15.62
CA TYR A 98 -1.14 4.67 -15.94
C TYR A 98 -1.78 4.42 -17.32
N GLU A 99 -2.91 5.04 -17.63
CA GLU A 99 -3.63 4.80 -18.90
C GLU A 99 -2.78 5.17 -20.13
N LYS A 100 -2.06 6.29 -20.06
CA LYS A 100 -1.16 6.71 -21.14
C LYS A 100 0.01 5.75 -21.27
N THR A 101 0.63 5.38 -20.14
CA THR A 101 1.76 4.44 -20.10
C THR A 101 1.36 3.07 -20.64
N LYS A 102 0.19 2.58 -20.24
CA LYS A 102 -0.38 1.31 -20.72
C LYS A 102 -0.63 1.34 -22.23
N ALA A 103 -1.20 2.42 -22.76
CA ALA A 103 -1.42 2.57 -24.20
C ALA A 103 -0.10 2.55 -24.98
N VAL A 104 0.92 3.26 -24.51
CA VAL A 104 2.26 3.27 -25.13
C VAL A 104 2.90 1.88 -25.09
N PHE A 105 2.92 1.20 -23.96
CA PHE A 105 3.51 -0.14 -23.84
C PHE A 105 2.76 -1.17 -24.67
N SER A 106 1.43 -1.13 -24.69
CA SER A 106 0.62 -1.98 -25.55
C SER A 106 0.95 -1.79 -27.03
N TYR A 107 1.14 -0.55 -27.46
CA TYR A 107 1.55 -0.22 -28.83
C TYR A 107 2.96 -0.78 -29.14
N LEU A 108 3.92 -0.59 -28.24
CA LEU A 108 5.30 -1.07 -28.41
C LEU A 108 5.38 -2.60 -28.46
N ILE A 109 4.69 -3.30 -27.56
CA ILE A 109 4.63 -4.77 -27.55
C ILE A 109 4.04 -5.29 -28.89
N LYS A 110 3.01 -4.61 -29.41
CA LYS A 110 2.35 -5.02 -30.66
C LYS A 110 3.21 -4.77 -31.91
N ASN A 111 3.93 -3.65 -31.96
CA ASN A 111 4.56 -3.16 -33.19
C ASN A 111 6.11 -3.31 -33.20
N LYS A 112 6.75 -3.53 -32.06
CA LYS A 112 8.21 -3.67 -31.90
C LYS A 112 8.57 -4.90 -31.07
N LYS A 113 8.04 -6.06 -31.46
CA LYS A 113 8.19 -7.32 -30.71
C LYS A 113 9.64 -7.78 -30.50
N ASP A 114 10.54 -7.42 -31.41
CA ASP A 114 11.96 -7.80 -31.32
C ASP A 114 12.71 -7.01 -30.24
N ASP A 115 12.27 -5.79 -29.93
CA ASP A 115 12.92 -4.89 -28.99
C ASP A 115 12.16 -4.78 -27.65
N PHE A 116 10.85 -5.05 -27.64
CA PHE A 116 9.97 -4.86 -26.50
C PHE A 116 9.16 -6.10 -26.15
N SER A 117 9.33 -6.57 -24.93
CA SER A 117 8.56 -7.67 -24.35
C SER A 117 7.95 -7.26 -23.01
N ILE A 118 6.94 -8.01 -22.56
CA ILE A 118 6.36 -7.84 -21.21
C ILE A 118 7.46 -7.95 -20.14
N ASP A 119 8.37 -8.90 -20.29
CA ASP A 119 9.49 -9.09 -19.37
C ASP A 119 10.42 -7.87 -19.31
N SER A 120 10.67 -7.21 -20.44
CA SER A 120 11.48 -5.98 -20.46
C SER A 120 10.81 -4.85 -19.71
N ILE A 121 9.48 -4.75 -19.81
CA ILE A 121 8.69 -3.75 -19.06
C ILE A 121 8.72 -4.08 -17.57
N ILE A 122 8.44 -5.33 -17.18
CA ILE A 122 8.51 -5.75 -15.77
C ILE A 122 9.89 -5.44 -15.18
N ASN A 123 10.96 -5.77 -15.91
CA ASN A 123 12.34 -5.54 -15.47
C ASN A 123 12.67 -4.04 -15.30
N SER A 124 12.01 -3.14 -16.03
CA SER A 124 12.20 -1.69 -15.86
C SER A 124 11.68 -1.16 -14.51
N PHE A 125 10.68 -1.82 -13.94
CA PHE A 125 10.09 -1.47 -12.64
C PHE A 125 10.64 -2.28 -11.47
N THR A 126 11.43 -3.31 -11.73
CA THR A 126 11.78 -4.33 -10.72
C THR A 126 13.26 -4.66 -10.68
N ASN A 127 13.69 -5.16 -9.53
CA ASN A 127 14.98 -5.79 -9.31
C ASN A 127 14.82 -7.21 -8.76
N ILE A 128 15.83 -8.05 -9.02
CA ILE A 128 15.91 -9.40 -8.46
C ILE A 128 16.78 -9.37 -7.20
N ARG A 129 16.20 -9.83 -6.08
CA ARG A 129 16.93 -10.05 -4.82
C ARG A 129 17.03 -11.53 -4.51
N ARG A 130 18.23 -11.95 -4.12
CA ARG A 130 18.52 -13.31 -3.69
C ARG A 130 18.81 -13.32 -2.21
N ASN A 131 18.22 -14.26 -1.48
CA ASN A 131 18.44 -14.45 -0.05
C ASN A 131 18.77 -15.92 0.21
N THR A 132 19.71 -16.15 1.11
CA THR A 132 20.11 -17.48 1.56
C THR A 132 19.95 -17.52 3.09
N GLU A 133 19.50 -18.64 3.61
CA GLU A 133 19.50 -18.90 5.06
C GLU A 133 20.92 -19.21 5.49
N ILE A 134 21.36 -18.58 6.58
CA ILE A 134 22.67 -18.82 7.18
C ILE A 134 22.44 -19.64 8.45
N GLU A 135 23.07 -20.81 8.54
CA GLU A 135 23.07 -21.67 9.71
C GLU A 135 24.52 -21.82 10.20
N LYS A 136 24.77 -21.48 11.46
CA LYS A 136 26.11 -21.51 12.08
C LYS A 136 27.22 -20.79 11.28
N GLY A 137 26.84 -19.67 10.60
CA GLY A 137 27.78 -18.87 9.80
C GLY A 137 28.02 -19.39 8.39
N ILE A 138 27.38 -20.46 7.97
CA ILE A 138 27.52 -21.07 6.64
C ILE A 138 26.16 -21.01 5.92
N ALA A 139 26.19 -20.79 4.61
CA ALA A 139 24.98 -20.84 3.77
C ALA A 139 24.39 -22.25 3.78
N LYS A 140 23.11 -22.36 4.17
CA LYS A 140 22.40 -23.64 4.20
C LYS A 140 22.12 -24.11 2.78
N GLU A 141 22.40 -25.38 2.50
CA GLU A 141 22.09 -25.99 1.20
C GLU A 141 20.60 -25.87 0.87
N HIS A 142 20.27 -25.66 -0.40
CA HIS A 142 18.90 -25.51 -0.93
C HIS A 142 18.09 -24.38 -0.32
N SER A 143 18.72 -23.40 0.35
CA SER A 143 18.04 -22.28 0.99
C SER A 143 18.01 -20.99 0.16
N LEU A 144 18.63 -20.99 -1.02
CA LEU A 144 18.60 -19.85 -1.94
C LEU A 144 17.15 -19.57 -2.35
N ARG A 145 16.70 -18.36 -2.09
CA ARG A 145 15.37 -17.88 -2.50
C ARG A 145 15.55 -16.61 -3.34
N THR A 146 14.96 -16.64 -4.50
CA THR A 146 14.97 -15.54 -5.46
C THR A 146 13.62 -14.82 -5.42
N MET A 147 13.64 -13.53 -5.26
CA MET A 147 12.43 -12.73 -5.29
C MET A 147 12.59 -11.51 -6.18
N ARG A 148 11.50 -11.14 -6.86
CA ARG A 148 11.40 -9.87 -7.55
C ARG A 148 10.84 -8.82 -6.59
N VAL A 149 11.39 -7.62 -6.63
CA VAL A 149 10.95 -6.49 -5.81
C VAL A 149 10.75 -5.26 -6.70
N LEU A 150 9.78 -4.43 -6.36
CA LEU A 150 9.57 -3.13 -7.00
C LEU A 150 10.70 -2.19 -6.59
N ASN A 151 11.18 -1.39 -7.54
CA ASN A 151 12.23 -0.41 -7.32
C ASN A 151 11.73 0.73 -6.41
N LYS A 152 12.61 1.23 -5.55
CA LYS A 152 12.36 2.49 -4.83
C LYS A 152 12.10 3.64 -5.80
N GLY A 153 11.34 4.65 -5.37
CA GLY A 153 11.03 5.85 -6.16
C GLY A 153 9.78 5.72 -7.03
N ILE A 154 9.19 4.51 -7.15
CA ILE A 154 7.91 4.36 -7.84
C ILE A 154 6.81 4.94 -6.95
N SER A 155 5.92 5.73 -7.57
CA SER A 155 4.73 6.29 -6.93
C SER A 155 3.47 5.65 -7.50
N PHE A 156 2.53 5.32 -6.60
CA PHE A 156 1.24 4.77 -6.92
C PHE A 156 0.13 5.68 -6.41
N GLU A 157 -0.96 5.77 -7.15
CA GLU A 157 -2.14 6.53 -6.76
C GLU A 157 -3.42 5.78 -7.13
N GLY A 158 -4.49 6.02 -6.36
CA GLY A 158 -5.80 5.44 -6.62
C GLY A 158 -6.87 6.12 -5.79
N GLU A 159 -8.13 5.87 -6.17
CA GLU A 159 -9.27 6.48 -5.50
C GLU A 159 -9.71 5.67 -4.28
N VAL A 160 -10.16 6.40 -3.29
CA VAL A 160 -10.79 5.90 -2.07
C VAL A 160 -12.12 6.59 -1.91
N ALA A 161 -13.21 5.85 -2.04
CA ALA A 161 -14.57 6.35 -1.90
C ALA A 161 -15.12 5.99 -0.52
N ILE A 162 -15.71 6.97 0.17
CA ILE A 162 -16.26 6.83 1.52
C ILE A 162 -17.73 7.22 1.49
N ASP A 163 -18.59 6.29 1.87
CA ASP A 163 -20.05 6.53 1.94
C ASP A 163 -20.49 7.27 3.21
N SER A 164 -19.59 7.47 4.18
CA SER A 164 -19.88 8.21 5.40
C SER A 164 -19.91 9.72 5.16
N SER A 165 -20.93 10.38 5.67
CA SER A 165 -21.02 11.85 5.75
C SER A 165 -20.31 12.44 6.98
N ASN A 166 -19.61 11.60 7.76
CA ASN A 166 -18.96 12.00 9.00
C ASN A 166 -17.50 12.38 8.74
N ASP A 167 -17.14 13.62 9.04
CA ASP A 167 -15.77 14.13 8.92
C ASP A 167 -14.75 13.30 9.74
N ASN A 168 -15.17 12.74 10.87
CA ASN A 168 -14.32 11.87 11.70
C ASN A 168 -13.80 10.65 10.93
N SER A 169 -14.61 10.07 10.03
CA SER A 169 -14.17 8.96 9.17
C SER A 169 -13.06 9.40 8.23
N ASN A 170 -13.18 10.58 7.63
CA ASN A 170 -12.17 11.16 6.75
C ASN A 170 -10.86 11.45 7.50
N PHE A 171 -10.96 11.98 8.74
CA PHE A 171 -9.81 12.23 9.59
C PHE A 171 -9.09 10.92 9.97
N LEU A 172 -9.83 9.89 10.37
CA LEU A 172 -9.24 8.61 10.72
C LEU A 172 -8.50 7.99 9.53
N ILE A 173 -9.06 8.10 8.32
CA ILE A 173 -8.41 7.58 7.10
C ILE A 173 -7.14 8.36 6.76
N ALA A 174 -7.18 9.70 6.87
CA ALA A 174 -6.00 10.54 6.66
C ALA A 174 -4.89 10.22 7.66
N LEU A 175 -5.23 10.08 8.93
CA LEU A 175 -4.30 9.67 9.99
C LEU A 175 -3.73 8.27 9.76
N ALA A 176 -4.58 7.32 9.37
CA ALA A 176 -4.14 5.96 9.05
C ALA A 176 -3.19 5.94 7.86
N ALA A 177 -3.44 6.75 6.82
CA ALA A 177 -2.53 6.89 5.69
C ALA A 177 -1.18 7.47 6.12
N MET A 178 -1.16 8.55 6.89
CA MET A 178 0.08 9.16 7.39
C MET A 178 0.84 8.25 8.36
N ASN A 179 0.15 7.39 9.13
CA ASN A 179 0.77 6.42 10.03
C ASN A 179 1.34 5.19 9.31
N LEU A 180 0.87 4.87 8.10
CA LEU A 180 1.31 3.70 7.35
C LEU A 180 2.71 3.94 6.77
N LYS A 181 3.73 3.34 7.38
CA LYS A 181 5.14 3.51 7.00
C LYS A 181 5.71 2.36 6.20
N ARG A 182 5.06 1.20 6.18
CA ARG A 182 5.57 0.01 5.50
C ARG A 182 4.46 -0.84 4.92
N ILE A 183 4.68 -1.34 3.68
CA ILE A 183 3.78 -2.28 3.00
C ILE A 183 4.55 -3.47 2.44
N GLY A 184 3.82 -4.50 2.04
CA GLY A 184 4.39 -5.69 1.42
C GLY A 184 4.98 -6.70 2.40
N SER A 185 5.78 -7.62 1.88
CA SER A 185 6.43 -8.69 2.62
C SER A 185 7.85 -8.29 3.06
N LYS A 186 8.39 -9.02 4.05
CA LYS A 186 9.77 -8.85 4.57
C LYS A 186 10.10 -7.43 5.06
N ARG A 187 9.10 -6.74 5.63
CA ARG A 187 9.17 -5.37 6.15
C ARG A 187 10.26 -5.16 7.22
N THR A 188 10.66 -6.21 7.91
CA THR A 188 11.73 -6.19 8.93
C THR A 188 13.14 -6.35 8.33
N ARG A 189 13.25 -6.58 7.01
CA ARG A 189 14.51 -6.82 6.30
C ARG A 189 14.86 -5.68 5.32
N GLY A 190 14.51 -4.44 5.67
CA GLY A 190 14.82 -3.25 4.87
C GLY A 190 13.98 -3.07 3.61
N LEU A 191 12.85 -3.80 3.49
CA LEU A 191 11.92 -3.67 2.38
C LEU A 191 10.63 -2.97 2.81
N GLY A 192 9.95 -2.38 1.83
CA GLY A 192 8.58 -1.92 1.97
C GLY A 192 8.41 -0.59 2.69
N GLU A 193 9.45 0.20 2.91
CA GLU A 193 9.32 1.54 3.46
C GLU A 193 8.64 2.45 2.44
N ILE A 194 7.62 3.20 2.90
CA ILE A 194 6.79 4.04 2.06
C ILE A 194 6.50 5.39 2.73
N LYS A 195 6.14 6.36 1.90
CA LYS A 195 5.37 7.53 2.28
C LYS A 195 3.96 7.37 1.75
N CYS A 196 2.97 7.37 2.66
CA CYS A 196 1.57 7.23 2.31
C CYS A 196 0.78 8.42 2.84
N TYR A 197 -0.10 8.99 2.02
CA TYR A 197 -0.92 10.16 2.39
C TYR A 197 -2.14 10.30 1.48
N ILE A 198 -3.14 11.02 1.95
CA ILE A 198 -4.25 11.50 1.12
C ILE A 198 -3.79 12.75 0.37
N ASP A 199 -4.05 12.83 -0.94
CA ASP A 199 -3.69 13.98 -1.78
C ASP A 199 -4.64 15.17 -1.55
N ASP A 200 -4.82 15.52 -0.29
CA ASP A 200 -5.54 16.69 0.21
C ASP A 200 -4.81 17.24 1.44
N THR A 201 -4.00 18.27 1.20
CA THR A 201 -3.20 18.90 2.26
C THR A 201 -4.07 19.55 3.33
N SER A 202 -5.26 20.05 2.97
CA SER A 202 -6.21 20.64 3.91
C SER A 202 -6.79 19.59 4.84
N LEU A 203 -7.22 18.43 4.30
CA LEU A 203 -7.72 17.32 5.08
C LEU A 203 -6.65 16.76 6.02
N ASN A 204 -5.45 16.55 5.52
CA ASN A 204 -4.32 16.04 6.32
C ASN A 204 -4.01 16.97 7.49
N LYS A 205 -4.00 18.30 7.25
CA LYS A 205 -3.78 19.30 8.28
C LYS A 205 -4.93 19.31 9.30
N LYS A 206 -6.18 19.35 8.85
CA LYS A 206 -7.36 19.31 9.73
C LYS A 206 -7.39 18.07 10.62
N ALA A 207 -6.97 16.91 10.09
CA ALA A 207 -6.90 15.69 10.87
C ALA A 207 -5.86 15.77 12.01
N ILE A 208 -4.73 16.43 11.78
CA ILE A 208 -3.71 16.69 12.82
C ILE A 208 -4.23 17.71 13.82
N ASP A 209 -4.74 18.85 13.36
CA ASP A 209 -5.29 19.91 14.21
C ASP A 209 -6.41 19.37 15.11
N PHE A 210 -7.23 18.43 14.60
CA PHE A 210 -8.28 17.77 15.37
C PHE A 210 -7.74 16.98 16.56
N ILE A 211 -6.62 16.27 16.39
CA ILE A 211 -5.96 15.58 17.52
C ILE A 211 -5.39 16.61 18.51
N GLU A 212 -4.69 17.64 18.02
CA GLU A 212 -4.03 18.62 18.88
C GLU A 212 -5.03 19.41 19.75
N LEU A 213 -6.18 19.78 19.19
CA LEU A 213 -7.24 20.47 19.93
C LEU A 213 -7.78 19.61 21.08
N ASN A 214 -8.00 18.32 20.82
CA ASN A 214 -8.55 17.42 21.83
C ASN A 214 -7.49 16.94 22.84
N ALA A 215 -6.21 16.88 22.45
CA ALA A 215 -5.11 16.61 23.39
C ALA A 215 -4.95 17.71 24.45
N LYS A 216 -5.18 18.99 24.08
CA LYS A 216 -5.11 20.13 25.01
C LYS A 216 -6.32 20.22 25.94
N GLY A 217 -7.50 19.73 25.51
CA GLY A 217 -8.72 19.71 26.30
C GLY A 217 -8.79 18.64 27.39
N GLY A 218 -7.97 17.60 27.32
CA GLY A 218 -7.89 16.53 28.31
C GLY A 218 -6.91 16.76 29.46
N ALA A 219 -6.26 17.92 29.50
CA ALA A 219 -5.24 18.25 30.53
C ALA A 219 -5.78 19.15 31.67
N ASN A 220 -7.13 19.24 31.84
CA ASN A 220 -7.76 19.96 32.96
C ASN A 220 -8.42 18.98 33.94
#